data_4947eec538b38662e765f705f8c60709
#
_entry.id   4947eec538b38662e765f705f8c60709
#
_cell.length_a   1.000
_cell.length_b   1.000
_cell.length_c   1.000
_cell.angle_alpha   90.00
_cell.angle_beta   90.00
_cell.angle_gamma   90.00
#
_symmetry.space_group_name_H-M   'P 1'
#
loop_
_entity.id
_entity.type
_entity.pdbx_description
1 polymer ?
#
loop_
_entity_poly.entity_id
_entity_poly.type
_entity_poly.pdbx_seq_one_letter_code
_entity_poly.pdbx_strand_id
1 'polypeptide(L)'
;MDQQPGSRGEIRDFLASRRARITPAQAGLPTSARRRVAGLRREEVAVLAGVSTEWYTRLEKGHIGGVSEVVLDAVARALRLDDDERTYLFDLARSSRHVGRTPTRRRDVEVPPRVQWLLDSMTTSSAFVRNGRTDIVAGNPLARTLLVPMFDSATVDKHGRPNIARYIFLDPGAHDFFVDWDAAGVATAALLRAEVAREPRDRALRELVGELSTLSPEFRSRWAAHDVLMRHDGVKQLQHPEVGHLELAFQSLNLHLSDRAVHDLIIYTAEPGTASEDRLKLLAIWAATQSRAAQPIRHSPQPGP
;
A
#
# COMPACT_ATOMS: atom_id res chain seq x y z
N MET A 1 26.80 16.61 -6.78
CA MET A 1 25.59 16.56 -5.94
C MET A 1 24.79 15.35 -6.38
N ASP A 2 25.04 14.21 -5.73
CA ASP A 2 24.49 12.92 -6.14
C ASP A 2 23.06 12.75 -5.64
N GLN A 3 22.11 12.75 -6.59
CA GLN A 3 20.79 12.19 -6.35
C GLN A 3 20.97 10.69 -6.12
N GLN A 4 20.38 10.16 -5.05
CA GLN A 4 20.50 8.76 -4.67
C GLN A 4 20.15 7.81 -5.82
N PRO A 5 20.95 6.76 -6.10
CA PRO A 5 20.74 5.86 -7.23
C PRO A 5 19.35 5.17 -7.24
N GLY A 6 18.68 5.01 -6.09
CA GLY A 6 17.36 4.39 -5.99
C GLY A 6 16.23 5.17 -6.68
N SER A 7 16.11 6.47 -6.43
CA SER A 7 15.02 7.30 -6.99
C SER A 7 15.11 7.46 -8.52
N ARG A 8 16.32 7.57 -9.07
CA ARG A 8 16.49 7.65 -10.53
C ARG A 8 16.15 6.34 -11.24
N GLY A 9 16.49 5.21 -10.63
CA GLY A 9 16.13 3.88 -11.12
C GLY A 9 14.62 3.68 -11.18
N GLU A 10 13.93 4.04 -10.11
CA GLU A 10 12.46 3.95 -10.00
C GLU A 10 11.75 4.73 -11.11
N ILE A 11 12.16 6.00 -11.33
CA ILE A 11 11.58 6.84 -12.39
C ILE A 11 11.81 6.24 -13.76
N ARG A 12 13.05 5.80 -14.01
CA ARG A 12 13.43 5.17 -15.30
C ARG A 12 12.58 3.95 -15.56
N ASP A 13 12.50 3.04 -14.59
CA ASP A 13 11.86 1.75 -14.76
C ASP A 13 10.34 1.92 -14.83
N PHE A 14 9.76 2.83 -14.06
CA PHE A 14 8.35 3.20 -14.17
C PHE A 14 8.00 3.74 -15.55
N LEU A 15 8.65 4.83 -16.01
CA LEU A 15 8.34 5.45 -17.29
C LEU A 15 8.60 4.50 -18.47
N ALA A 16 9.67 3.70 -18.42
CA ALA A 16 9.98 2.71 -19.44
C ALA A 16 8.92 1.61 -19.50
N SER A 17 8.45 1.11 -18.34
CA SER A 17 7.40 0.10 -18.26
C SER A 17 6.07 0.61 -18.85
N ARG A 18 5.68 1.85 -18.52
CA ARG A 18 4.44 2.46 -19.04
C ARG A 18 4.51 2.71 -20.55
N ARG A 19 5.63 3.21 -21.03
CA ARG A 19 5.88 3.38 -22.47
C ARG A 19 5.83 2.05 -23.24
N ALA A 20 6.32 0.97 -22.64
CA ALA A 20 6.31 -0.36 -23.26
C ALA A 20 4.90 -0.98 -23.39
N ARG A 21 3.95 -0.57 -22.55
CA ARG A 21 2.57 -1.11 -22.54
C ARG A 21 1.68 -0.55 -23.64
N ILE A 22 1.98 0.63 -24.17
CA ILE A 22 1.15 1.33 -25.13
C ILE A 22 1.65 1.06 -26.53
N THR A 23 0.81 0.47 -27.37
CA THR A 23 1.12 0.32 -28.79
C THR A 23 0.91 1.64 -29.55
N PRO A 24 1.62 1.87 -30.67
CA PRO A 24 1.39 3.06 -31.50
C PRO A 24 -0.05 3.21 -31.96
N ALA A 25 -0.71 2.12 -32.34
CA ALA A 25 -2.11 2.12 -32.73
C ALA A 25 -3.02 2.64 -31.61
N GLN A 26 -2.79 2.20 -30.36
CA GLN A 26 -3.52 2.72 -29.20
C GLN A 26 -3.27 4.22 -29.01
N ALA A 27 -2.07 4.71 -29.32
CA ALA A 27 -1.72 6.13 -29.21
C ALA A 27 -2.16 6.98 -30.41
N GLY A 28 -2.85 6.39 -31.43
CA GLY A 28 -3.26 7.09 -32.64
C GLY A 28 -2.09 7.38 -33.58
N LEU A 29 -0.98 6.67 -33.47
CA LEU A 29 0.19 6.85 -34.32
C LEU A 29 0.24 5.79 -35.44
N PRO A 30 0.80 6.13 -36.62
CA PRO A 30 0.94 5.16 -37.70
C PRO A 30 1.87 4.01 -37.31
N THR A 31 1.45 2.78 -37.62
CA THR A 31 2.24 1.58 -37.37
C THR A 31 3.11 1.26 -38.58
N SER A 32 4.42 1.09 -38.34
CA SER A 32 5.36 0.66 -39.37
C SER A 32 5.69 -0.82 -39.22
N ALA A 33 5.74 -1.58 -40.31
CA ALA A 33 6.06 -3.01 -40.34
C ALA A 33 7.50 -3.36 -39.86
N ARG A 34 8.39 -2.38 -39.73
CA ARG A 34 9.79 -2.55 -39.31
C ARG A 34 10.06 -2.10 -37.85
N ARG A 35 9.11 -2.26 -36.93
CA ARG A 35 9.34 -1.87 -35.52
C ARG A 35 10.16 -2.93 -34.77
N ARG A 36 11.19 -2.45 -34.04
CA ARG A 36 12.00 -3.30 -33.14
C ARG A 36 11.43 -3.39 -31.72
N VAL A 37 10.47 -2.54 -31.36
CA VAL A 37 9.83 -2.47 -30.04
C VAL A 37 8.32 -2.50 -30.22
N ALA A 38 7.62 -3.28 -29.39
CA ALA A 38 6.15 -3.38 -29.45
C ALA A 38 5.47 -2.10 -28.92
N GLY A 39 6.03 -1.48 -27.89
CA GLY A 39 5.51 -0.25 -27.29
C GLY A 39 5.93 1.04 -28.02
N LEU A 40 5.58 2.18 -27.41
CA LEU A 40 5.98 3.50 -27.93
C LEU A 40 7.50 3.70 -27.87
N ARG A 41 8.04 4.44 -28.84
CA ARG A 41 9.40 4.96 -28.81
C ARG A 41 9.45 6.25 -27.99
N ARG A 42 10.64 6.64 -27.50
CA ARG A 42 10.83 7.91 -26.74
C ARG A 42 10.44 9.12 -27.56
N GLU A 43 10.78 9.12 -28.85
CA GLU A 43 10.41 10.17 -29.83
C GLU A 43 8.89 10.31 -29.98
N GLU A 44 8.17 9.19 -29.98
CA GLU A 44 6.71 9.17 -30.09
C GLU A 44 6.04 9.74 -28.82
N VAL A 45 6.53 9.37 -27.64
CA VAL A 45 6.04 9.96 -26.37
C VAL A 45 6.35 11.45 -26.30
N ALA A 46 7.54 11.86 -26.74
CA ALA A 46 7.92 13.27 -26.76
C ALA A 46 6.98 14.11 -27.64
N VAL A 47 6.63 13.60 -28.83
CA VAL A 47 5.64 14.25 -29.71
C VAL A 47 4.27 14.33 -29.05
N LEU A 48 3.78 13.24 -28.47
CA LEU A 48 2.47 13.19 -27.80
C LEU A 48 2.40 14.12 -26.57
N ALA A 49 3.52 14.28 -25.85
CA ALA A 49 3.61 15.15 -24.69
C ALA A 49 3.95 16.61 -25.02
N GLY A 50 4.25 16.92 -26.30
CA GLY A 50 4.63 18.28 -26.71
C GLY A 50 5.99 18.74 -26.16
N VAL A 51 6.95 17.81 -26.01
CA VAL A 51 8.31 18.08 -25.50
C VAL A 51 9.37 17.59 -26.50
N SER A 52 10.63 18.00 -26.32
CA SER A 52 11.72 17.46 -27.19
C SER A 52 12.07 16.02 -26.79
N THR A 53 12.57 15.24 -27.74
CA THR A 53 13.03 13.86 -27.51
C THR A 53 14.17 13.81 -26.50
N GLU A 54 15.08 14.79 -26.51
CA GLU A 54 16.17 14.91 -25.55
C GLU A 54 15.62 15.16 -24.15
N TRP A 55 14.60 16.02 -24.03
CA TRP A 55 13.98 16.34 -22.75
C TRP A 55 13.30 15.10 -22.17
N TYR A 56 12.46 14.39 -22.95
CA TYR A 56 11.83 13.16 -22.50
C TYR A 56 12.85 12.08 -22.13
N THR A 57 13.92 11.95 -22.92
CA THR A 57 15.01 11.02 -22.64
C THR A 57 15.70 11.31 -21.30
N ARG A 58 15.90 12.60 -20.98
CA ARG A 58 16.44 13.00 -19.66
C ARG A 58 15.47 12.69 -18.54
N LEU A 59 14.17 12.94 -18.73
CA LEU A 59 13.13 12.58 -17.76
C LEU A 59 13.14 11.07 -17.50
N GLU A 60 13.07 10.25 -18.55
CA GLU A 60 13.09 8.78 -18.44
C GLU A 60 14.40 8.25 -17.83
N LYS A 61 15.51 8.97 -17.93
CA LYS A 61 16.76 8.67 -17.21
C LYS A 61 16.74 9.07 -15.72
N GLY A 62 15.62 9.56 -15.21
CA GLY A 62 15.43 9.91 -13.80
C GLY A 62 15.73 11.37 -13.44
N HIS A 63 15.90 12.26 -14.43
CA HIS A 63 16.09 13.70 -14.17
C HIS A 63 14.74 14.41 -14.11
N ILE A 64 13.97 14.14 -13.05
CA ILE A 64 12.61 14.67 -12.84
C ILE A 64 12.60 15.94 -11.97
N GLY A 65 13.69 16.24 -11.29
CA GLY A 65 13.77 17.42 -10.42
C GLY A 65 13.59 18.73 -11.17
N GLY A 66 12.68 19.59 -10.70
CA GLY A 66 12.40 20.88 -11.31
C GLY A 66 11.44 20.86 -12.51
N VAL A 67 10.93 19.71 -12.90
CA VAL A 67 9.90 19.60 -13.97
C VAL A 67 8.59 20.22 -13.47
N SER A 68 7.95 21.03 -14.33
CA SER A 68 6.67 21.64 -14.00
C SER A 68 5.54 20.60 -13.99
N GLU A 69 4.51 20.85 -13.17
CA GLU A 69 3.34 19.95 -13.10
C GLU A 69 2.61 19.85 -14.45
N VAL A 70 2.56 20.94 -15.22
CA VAL A 70 1.95 20.97 -16.55
C VAL A 70 2.63 19.98 -17.49
N VAL A 71 3.96 19.91 -17.45
CA VAL A 71 4.72 18.99 -18.33
C VAL A 71 4.59 17.55 -17.82
N LEU A 72 4.60 17.32 -16.51
CA LEU A 72 4.34 15.99 -15.96
C LEU A 72 2.95 15.48 -16.37
N ASP A 73 1.96 16.36 -16.35
CA ASP A 73 0.60 16.06 -16.76
C ASP A 73 0.50 15.71 -18.25
N ALA A 74 1.22 16.45 -19.08
CA ALA A 74 1.30 16.12 -20.51
C ALA A 74 1.95 14.74 -20.78
N VAL A 75 3.01 14.40 -20.02
CA VAL A 75 3.63 13.06 -20.08
C VAL A 75 2.67 12.00 -19.56
N ALA A 76 1.95 12.24 -18.46
CA ALA A 76 0.95 11.33 -17.92
C ALA A 76 -0.14 11.02 -18.96
N ARG A 77 -0.67 12.03 -19.64
CA ARG A 77 -1.64 11.84 -20.73
C ARG A 77 -1.04 11.08 -21.92
N ALA A 78 0.18 11.42 -22.34
CA ALA A 78 0.86 10.73 -23.45
C ALA A 78 1.07 9.24 -23.14
N LEU A 79 1.36 8.91 -21.91
CA LEU A 79 1.53 7.54 -21.41
C LEU A 79 0.22 6.89 -20.93
N ARG A 80 -0.92 7.57 -21.08
CA ARG A 80 -2.24 7.10 -20.63
C ARG A 80 -2.22 6.55 -19.20
N LEU A 81 -1.53 7.26 -18.32
CA LEU A 81 -1.49 6.89 -16.89
C LEU A 81 -2.88 7.05 -16.29
N ASP A 82 -3.28 6.06 -15.50
CA ASP A 82 -4.45 6.20 -14.65
C ASP A 82 -4.17 7.19 -13.48
N ASP A 83 -5.17 7.44 -12.65
CA ASP A 83 -5.07 8.40 -11.56
C ASP A 83 -4.01 8.00 -10.51
N ASP A 84 -3.85 6.71 -10.23
CA ASP A 84 -2.86 6.18 -9.32
C ASP A 84 -1.44 6.33 -9.88
N GLU A 85 -1.24 5.93 -11.12
CA GLU A 85 0.02 6.06 -11.86
C GLU A 85 0.44 7.51 -12.01
N ARG A 86 -0.55 8.39 -12.26
CA ARG A 86 -0.34 9.84 -12.32
C ARG A 86 0.09 10.38 -10.96
N THR A 87 -0.62 10.04 -9.91
CA THR A 87 -0.27 10.43 -8.52
C THR A 87 1.15 9.96 -8.18
N TYR A 88 1.48 8.72 -8.49
CA TYR A 88 2.81 8.16 -8.28
C TYR A 88 3.91 8.94 -9.02
N LEU A 89 3.70 9.31 -10.29
CA LEU A 89 4.65 10.13 -11.06
C LEU A 89 4.88 11.50 -10.39
N PHE A 90 3.81 12.13 -9.89
CA PHE A 90 3.91 13.42 -9.18
C PHE A 90 4.62 13.28 -7.83
N ASP A 91 4.42 12.19 -7.10
CA ASP A 91 5.12 11.93 -5.84
C ASP A 91 6.62 11.70 -6.06
N LEU A 92 7.01 10.96 -7.11
CA LEU A 92 8.41 10.84 -7.53
C LEU A 92 9.03 12.21 -7.85
N ALA A 93 8.29 13.11 -8.50
CA ALA A 93 8.76 14.45 -8.82
C ALA A 93 8.90 15.34 -7.58
N ARG A 94 7.94 15.27 -6.65
CA ARG A 94 7.98 16.04 -5.39
C ARG A 94 9.12 15.56 -4.49
N SER A 95 9.32 14.26 -4.36
CA SER A 95 10.38 13.69 -3.52
C SER A 95 11.77 14.06 -4.03
N SER A 96 11.95 14.21 -5.35
CA SER A 96 13.20 14.63 -5.96
C SER A 96 13.55 16.10 -5.71
N ARG A 97 12.58 16.98 -5.43
CA ARG A 97 12.79 18.41 -5.11
C ARG A 97 13.32 18.63 -3.69
N HIS A 98 13.13 17.69 -2.78
CA HIS A 98 13.46 17.85 -1.35
C HIS A 98 14.87 17.36 -0.98
N VAL A 99 15.83 17.46 -1.87
CA VAL A 99 17.23 16.99 -1.73
C VAL A 99 18.06 17.79 -0.72
N GLY A 100 17.48 18.45 0.27
CA GLY A 100 18.26 19.30 1.22
C GLY A 100 18.00 19.09 2.71
N ARG A 101 17.06 18.24 3.13
CA ARG A 101 16.76 18.06 4.57
C ARG A 101 17.31 16.74 5.09
N THR A 102 17.99 16.81 6.24
CA THR A 102 18.53 15.66 6.98
C THR A 102 17.49 14.57 7.18
N PRO A 103 17.83 13.27 7.03
CA PRO A 103 16.91 12.18 7.31
C PRO A 103 16.52 12.23 8.80
N THR A 104 15.31 12.62 9.09
CA THR A 104 14.80 12.54 10.45
C THR A 104 14.37 11.09 10.65
N ARG A 105 14.97 10.41 11.64
CA ARG A 105 14.50 9.11 12.10
C ARG A 105 13.05 9.32 12.57
N ARG A 106 12.10 8.94 11.73
CA ARG A 106 10.69 8.96 12.11
C ARG A 106 10.52 8.03 13.32
N ARG A 107 10.13 8.61 14.46
CA ARG A 107 9.60 7.81 15.56
C ARG A 107 8.34 7.14 15.06
N ASP A 108 8.14 5.88 15.42
CA ASP A 108 6.84 5.24 15.27
C ASP A 108 5.82 6.12 16.01
N VAL A 109 4.89 6.69 15.26
CA VAL A 109 3.89 7.58 15.83
C VAL A 109 2.90 6.73 16.59
N GLU A 110 2.81 6.96 17.89
CA GLU A 110 1.73 6.39 18.68
C GLU A 110 0.39 6.91 18.16
N VAL A 111 -0.51 6.00 17.91
CA VAL A 111 -1.88 6.34 17.50
C VAL A 111 -2.55 7.06 18.68
N PRO A 112 -3.06 8.29 18.49
CA PRO A 112 -3.67 9.05 19.58
C PRO A 112 -4.85 8.30 20.21
N PRO A 113 -5.05 8.37 21.52
CA PRO A 113 -6.14 7.67 22.22
C PRO A 113 -7.53 7.89 21.61
N ARG A 114 -7.81 9.10 21.08
CA ARG A 114 -9.06 9.41 20.37
C ARG A 114 -9.31 8.55 19.14
N VAL A 115 -8.24 8.10 18.45
CA VAL A 115 -8.37 7.20 17.31
C VAL A 115 -8.73 5.79 17.80
N GLN A 116 -8.15 5.34 18.91
CA GLN A 116 -8.54 4.07 19.53
C GLN A 116 -10.01 4.11 19.96
N TRP A 117 -10.50 5.22 20.55
CA TRP A 117 -11.93 5.37 20.88
C TRP A 117 -12.83 5.28 19.65
N LEU A 118 -12.42 5.86 18.52
CA LEU A 118 -13.14 5.72 17.25
C LEU A 118 -13.17 4.25 16.81
N LEU A 119 -12.03 3.56 16.83
CA LEU A 119 -11.95 2.13 16.48
C LEU A 119 -12.85 1.28 17.39
N ASP A 120 -12.81 1.50 18.69
CA ASP A 120 -13.58 0.75 19.68
C ASP A 120 -15.10 0.99 19.56
N SER A 121 -15.52 2.12 18.99
CA SER A 121 -16.93 2.41 18.70
C SER A 121 -17.48 1.61 17.52
N MET A 122 -16.60 1.06 16.66
CA MET A 122 -16.97 0.24 15.49
C MET A 122 -17.13 -1.23 15.90
N THR A 123 -18.27 -1.59 16.49
CA THR A 123 -18.47 -2.92 17.09
C THR A 123 -18.87 -4.00 16.08
N THR A 124 -19.42 -3.62 14.92
CA THR A 124 -19.92 -4.55 13.89
C THR A 124 -19.03 -4.58 12.65
N SER A 125 -18.00 -3.75 12.59
CA SER A 125 -17.04 -3.66 11.49
C SER A 125 -15.64 -3.92 12.02
N SER A 126 -14.85 -4.69 11.29
CA SER A 126 -13.43 -4.83 11.58
C SER A 126 -12.70 -3.57 11.14
N ALA A 127 -12.05 -2.87 12.06
CA ALA A 127 -11.38 -1.60 11.78
C ALA A 127 -9.98 -1.56 12.39
N PHE A 128 -8.99 -1.16 11.58
CA PHE A 128 -7.61 -1.02 12.03
C PHE A 128 -6.89 0.12 11.31
N VAL A 129 -5.84 0.61 11.93
CA VAL A 129 -4.95 1.62 11.34
C VAL A 129 -3.66 0.94 10.92
N ARG A 130 -3.25 1.18 9.70
CA ARG A 130 -1.92 0.80 9.19
C ARG A 130 -1.10 2.04 8.86
N ASN A 131 0.22 1.93 8.96
CA ASN A 131 1.15 2.93 8.44
C ASN A 131 1.55 2.64 6.98
N GLY A 132 2.35 3.52 6.36
CA GLY A 132 2.82 3.34 4.99
C GLY A 132 3.73 2.12 4.79
N ARG A 133 4.32 1.55 5.85
CA ARG A 133 5.07 0.29 5.81
C ARG A 133 4.18 -0.95 5.94
N THR A 134 2.87 -0.76 5.97
CA THR A 134 1.87 -1.82 6.18
C THR A 134 1.88 -2.46 7.57
N ASP A 135 2.52 -1.83 8.58
CA ASP A 135 2.40 -2.27 9.97
C ASP A 135 0.99 -1.94 10.49
N ILE A 136 0.33 -2.88 11.16
CA ILE A 136 -0.93 -2.64 11.88
C ILE A 136 -0.57 -2.00 13.22
N VAL A 137 -0.87 -0.71 13.36
CA VAL A 137 -0.46 0.09 14.53
C VAL A 137 -1.56 0.27 15.57
N ALA A 138 -2.82 0.07 15.19
CA ALA A 138 -3.98 0.04 16.08
C ALA A 138 -5.11 -0.77 15.44
N GLY A 139 -6.03 -1.27 16.23
CA GLY A 139 -7.20 -2.00 15.73
C GLY A 139 -8.23 -2.21 16.82
N ASN A 140 -9.50 -2.35 16.42
CA ASN A 140 -10.56 -2.74 17.34
C ASN A 140 -10.48 -4.25 17.64
N PRO A 141 -11.21 -4.74 18.67
CA PRO A 141 -11.21 -6.15 19.01
C PRO A 141 -11.61 -7.07 17.85
N LEU A 142 -12.58 -6.66 17.03
CA LEU A 142 -13.02 -7.45 15.87
C LEU A 142 -11.92 -7.54 14.79
N ALA A 143 -11.12 -6.48 14.58
CA ALA A 143 -9.98 -6.54 13.66
C ALA A 143 -8.90 -7.53 14.16
N ARG A 144 -8.62 -7.55 15.46
CA ARG A 144 -7.68 -8.53 16.03
C ARG A 144 -8.17 -9.96 15.84
N THR A 145 -9.47 -10.21 16.05
CA THR A 145 -10.07 -11.53 15.86
C THR A 145 -10.10 -11.93 14.39
N LEU A 146 -10.49 -11.03 13.48
CA LEU A 146 -10.51 -11.31 12.04
C LEU A 146 -9.11 -11.60 11.48
N LEU A 147 -8.11 -10.88 11.96
CA LEU A 147 -6.73 -10.97 11.48
C LEU A 147 -5.82 -11.82 12.40
N VAL A 148 -6.42 -12.67 13.25
CA VAL A 148 -5.68 -13.60 14.13
C VAL A 148 -4.50 -14.28 13.42
N PRO A 149 -4.62 -14.81 12.18
CA PRO A 149 -3.48 -15.43 11.52
C PRO A 149 -2.27 -14.51 11.33
N MET A 150 -2.49 -13.20 11.20
CA MET A 150 -1.39 -12.23 11.10
C MET A 150 -0.78 -11.89 12.47
N PHE A 151 -1.61 -11.85 13.54
CA PHE A 151 -1.14 -11.57 14.90
C PHE A 151 -0.38 -12.73 15.50
N ASP A 152 -0.73 -13.98 15.14
CA ASP A 152 -0.10 -15.20 15.61
C ASP A 152 1.05 -15.67 14.71
N SER A 153 1.31 -14.95 13.61
CA SER A 153 2.38 -15.24 12.67
C SER A 153 3.76 -15.07 13.29
N ALA A 154 4.71 -15.89 12.89
CA ALA A 154 6.13 -15.73 13.22
C ALA A 154 6.75 -14.46 12.59
N THR A 155 6.03 -13.78 11.69
CA THR A 155 6.49 -12.58 10.99
C THR A 155 6.20 -11.28 11.73
N VAL A 156 5.57 -11.32 12.91
CA VAL A 156 5.36 -10.14 13.77
C VAL A 156 6.68 -9.55 14.24
N ASP A 157 6.68 -8.24 14.49
CA ASP A 157 7.88 -7.59 15.01
C ASP A 157 8.13 -7.97 16.48
N LYS A 158 9.29 -7.56 17.00
CA LYS A 158 9.67 -7.80 18.42
C LYS A 158 8.69 -7.23 19.47
N HIS A 159 7.72 -6.41 19.05
CA HIS A 159 6.66 -5.85 19.88
C HIS A 159 5.32 -6.53 19.64
N GLY A 160 5.28 -7.63 18.88
CA GLY A 160 4.07 -8.36 18.53
C GLY A 160 3.15 -7.62 17.56
N ARG A 161 3.69 -6.66 16.78
CA ARG A 161 2.92 -5.95 15.76
C ARG A 161 2.99 -6.68 14.42
N PRO A 162 1.84 -7.03 13.83
CA PRO A 162 1.82 -7.66 12.52
C PRO A 162 2.14 -6.63 11.42
N ASN A 163 2.83 -7.12 10.39
CA ASN A 163 3.07 -6.39 9.17
C ASN A 163 2.43 -7.16 8.01
N ILE A 164 1.50 -6.52 7.29
CA ILE A 164 0.72 -7.17 6.24
C ILE A 164 1.62 -7.70 5.12
N ALA A 165 2.65 -6.94 4.73
CA ALA A 165 3.55 -7.37 3.66
C ALA A 165 4.42 -8.57 4.08
N ARG A 166 4.94 -8.59 5.32
CA ARG A 166 5.66 -9.76 5.82
C ARG A 166 4.77 -10.98 5.88
N TYR A 167 3.55 -10.83 6.40
CA TYR A 167 2.60 -11.94 6.45
C TYR A 167 2.33 -12.50 5.05
N ILE A 168 1.98 -11.65 4.09
CA ILE A 168 1.66 -12.09 2.72
C ILE A 168 2.83 -12.79 2.04
N PHE A 169 4.06 -12.29 2.21
CA PHE A 169 5.20 -12.76 1.42
C PHE A 169 6.14 -13.71 2.15
N LEU A 170 6.05 -13.80 3.48
CA LEU A 170 6.98 -14.62 4.27
C LEU A 170 6.30 -15.68 5.12
N ASP A 171 4.98 -15.58 5.33
CA ASP A 171 4.23 -16.58 6.10
C ASP A 171 3.49 -17.53 5.16
N PRO A 172 3.75 -18.86 5.21
CA PRO A 172 3.07 -19.83 4.36
C PRO A 172 1.54 -19.85 4.59
N GLY A 173 1.05 -19.54 5.79
CA GLY A 173 -0.39 -19.45 6.12
C GLY A 173 -1.12 -18.34 5.37
N ALA A 174 -0.40 -17.42 4.74
CA ALA A 174 -1.03 -16.37 3.93
C ALA A 174 -1.76 -16.93 2.70
N HIS A 175 -1.28 -18.03 2.11
CA HIS A 175 -1.95 -18.70 1.00
C HIS A 175 -3.28 -19.33 1.40
N ASP A 176 -3.38 -19.81 2.64
CA ASP A 176 -4.61 -20.38 3.16
C ASP A 176 -5.61 -19.30 3.59
N PHE A 177 -5.10 -18.15 4.06
CA PHE A 177 -5.92 -17.07 4.56
C PHE A 177 -6.51 -16.17 3.48
N PHE A 178 -5.74 -15.82 2.44
CA PHE A 178 -6.21 -15.03 1.30
C PHE A 178 -6.68 -15.95 0.18
N VAL A 179 -7.98 -15.95 -0.14
CA VAL A 179 -8.54 -16.74 -1.25
C VAL A 179 -7.90 -16.36 -2.58
N ASP A 180 -7.71 -15.06 -2.80
CA ASP A 180 -6.90 -14.53 -3.93
C ASP A 180 -5.60 -13.94 -3.39
N TRP A 181 -4.66 -14.82 -3.08
CA TRP A 181 -3.34 -14.43 -2.60
C TRP A 181 -2.55 -13.62 -3.64
N ASP A 182 -2.71 -13.93 -4.93
CA ASP A 182 -2.04 -13.21 -6.02
C ASP A 182 -2.46 -11.74 -6.05
N ALA A 183 -3.76 -11.47 -6.01
CA ALA A 183 -4.28 -10.10 -5.95
C ALA A 183 -3.86 -9.38 -4.66
N ALA A 184 -3.82 -10.08 -3.52
CA ALA A 184 -3.33 -9.51 -2.26
C ALA A 184 -1.84 -9.13 -2.35
N GLY A 185 -1.03 -9.99 -2.96
CA GLY A 185 0.41 -9.77 -3.19
C GLY A 185 0.66 -8.58 -4.14
N VAL A 186 -0.04 -8.52 -5.27
CA VAL A 186 0.06 -7.41 -6.23
C VAL A 186 -0.29 -6.08 -5.56
N ALA A 187 -1.44 -6.02 -4.86
CA ALA A 187 -1.88 -4.81 -4.17
C ALA A 187 -0.88 -4.35 -3.10
N THR A 188 -0.32 -5.30 -2.34
CA THR A 188 0.64 -4.98 -1.26
C THR A 188 1.98 -4.49 -1.80
N ALA A 189 2.50 -5.10 -2.87
CA ALA A 189 3.72 -4.63 -3.53
C ALA A 189 3.53 -3.21 -4.12
N ALA A 190 2.36 -2.94 -4.70
CA ALA A 190 2.00 -1.62 -5.25
C ALA A 190 1.91 -0.56 -4.15
N LEU A 191 1.30 -0.88 -2.99
CA LEU A 191 1.24 0.02 -1.82
C LEU A 191 2.64 0.39 -1.31
N LEU A 192 3.52 -0.60 -1.12
CA LEU A 192 4.90 -0.34 -0.70
C LEU A 192 5.66 0.51 -1.72
N ARG A 193 5.43 0.30 -3.02
CA ARG A 193 6.04 1.12 -4.07
C ARG A 193 5.58 2.56 -3.99
N ALA A 194 4.29 2.81 -3.86
CA ALA A 194 3.75 4.17 -3.70
C ALA A 194 4.35 4.86 -2.47
N GLU A 195 4.52 4.12 -1.35
CA GLU A 195 5.13 4.68 -0.16
C GLU A 195 6.62 5.00 -0.35
N VAL A 196 7.39 4.14 -1.03
CA VAL A 196 8.81 4.41 -1.38
C VAL A 196 8.94 5.68 -2.22
N ALA A 197 8.01 5.92 -3.16
CA ALA A 197 8.01 7.14 -3.98
C ALA A 197 7.76 8.39 -3.12
N ARG A 198 6.80 8.29 -2.19
CA ARG A 198 6.42 9.38 -1.28
C ARG A 198 7.49 9.65 -0.23
N GLU A 199 8.09 8.60 0.34
CA GLU A 199 9.04 8.64 1.46
C GLU A 199 10.35 7.90 1.16
N PRO A 200 11.11 8.31 0.13
CA PRO A 200 12.31 7.58 -0.32
C PRO A 200 13.44 7.54 0.72
N ARG A 201 13.32 8.31 1.81
CA ARG A 201 14.30 8.40 2.90
C ARG A 201 13.90 7.58 4.13
N ASP A 202 12.73 6.97 4.16
CA ASP A 202 12.35 6.08 5.25
C ASP A 202 13.26 4.84 5.22
N ARG A 203 14.14 4.78 6.21
CA ARG A 203 15.12 3.69 6.33
C ARG A 203 14.43 2.36 6.61
N ALA A 204 13.43 2.35 7.48
CA ALA A 204 12.73 1.13 7.85
C ALA A 204 11.91 0.57 6.67
N LEU A 205 11.33 1.45 5.84
CA LEU A 205 10.67 1.02 4.60
C LEU A 205 11.65 0.38 3.62
N ARG A 206 12.84 0.96 3.44
CA ARG A 206 13.88 0.39 2.58
C ARG A 206 14.40 -0.94 3.11
N GLU A 207 14.56 -1.07 4.42
CA GLU A 207 14.95 -2.31 5.08
C GLU A 207 13.88 -3.40 4.85
N LEU A 208 12.58 -3.05 4.99
CA LEU A 208 11.47 -3.96 4.69
C LEU A 208 11.47 -4.41 3.22
N VAL A 209 11.59 -3.48 2.27
CA VAL A 209 11.65 -3.82 0.84
C VAL A 209 12.86 -4.70 0.52
N GLY A 210 14.02 -4.42 1.13
CA GLY A 210 15.23 -5.24 1.00
C GLY A 210 15.05 -6.64 1.56
N GLU A 211 14.44 -6.77 2.74
CA GLU A 211 14.11 -8.05 3.39
C GLU A 211 13.19 -8.89 2.48
N LEU A 212 12.05 -8.31 2.07
CA LEU A 212 11.09 -8.98 1.20
C LEU A 212 11.71 -9.37 -0.15
N SER A 213 12.54 -8.49 -0.73
CA SER A 213 13.23 -8.78 -2.00
C SER A 213 14.27 -9.89 -1.86
N THR A 214 14.84 -10.08 -0.68
CA THR A 214 15.83 -11.14 -0.42
C THR A 214 15.15 -12.48 -0.17
N LEU A 215 14.08 -12.47 0.64
CA LEU A 215 13.46 -13.68 1.16
C LEU A 215 12.32 -14.22 0.29
N SER A 216 11.64 -13.39 -0.52
CA SER A 216 10.50 -13.81 -1.35
C SER A 216 10.78 -13.61 -2.85
N PRO A 217 10.91 -14.69 -3.63
CA PRO A 217 10.93 -14.63 -5.10
C PRO A 217 9.65 -13.99 -5.67
N GLU A 218 8.51 -14.26 -5.07
CA GLU A 218 7.19 -13.75 -5.46
C GLU A 218 7.11 -12.23 -5.29
N PHE A 219 7.64 -11.71 -4.17
CA PHE A 219 7.76 -10.26 -3.99
C PHE A 219 8.68 -9.63 -5.04
N ARG A 220 9.86 -10.22 -5.29
CA ARG A 220 10.79 -9.71 -6.31
C ARG A 220 10.13 -9.58 -7.68
N SER A 221 9.39 -10.61 -8.10
CA SER A 221 8.70 -10.62 -9.39
C SER A 221 7.68 -9.47 -9.47
N ARG A 222 6.82 -9.30 -8.46
CA ARG A 222 5.82 -8.23 -8.41
C ARG A 222 6.45 -6.84 -8.26
N TRP A 223 7.55 -6.77 -7.50
CA TRP A 223 8.31 -5.53 -7.39
C TRP A 223 8.93 -5.13 -8.73
N ALA A 224 9.44 -6.06 -9.53
CA ALA A 224 10.00 -5.80 -10.86
C ALA A 224 8.94 -5.42 -11.92
N ALA A 225 7.67 -5.75 -11.72
CA ALA A 225 6.59 -5.41 -12.64
C ALA A 225 6.23 -3.92 -12.65
N HIS A 226 6.68 -3.14 -11.67
CA HIS A 226 6.42 -1.71 -11.51
C HIS A 226 4.93 -1.35 -11.55
N ASP A 227 4.06 -2.25 -11.08
CA ASP A 227 2.64 -1.96 -10.96
C ASP A 227 2.40 -0.96 -9.83
N VAL A 228 1.59 0.05 -10.13
CA VAL A 228 1.06 1.01 -9.17
C VAL A 228 -0.45 0.82 -9.15
N LEU A 229 -0.98 0.47 -8.03
CA LEU A 229 -2.41 0.25 -7.85
C LEU A 229 -2.76 0.67 -6.42
N MET A 230 -3.54 1.73 -6.26
CA MET A 230 -4.00 2.20 -4.97
C MET A 230 -5.51 2.00 -4.88
N ARG A 231 -5.93 0.81 -4.47
CA ARG A 231 -7.35 0.56 -4.24
C ARG A 231 -7.75 1.11 -2.87
N HIS A 232 -8.62 2.10 -2.89
CA HIS A 232 -9.20 2.67 -1.68
C HIS A 232 -10.45 1.91 -1.21
N ASP A 233 -11.03 1.10 -2.09
CA ASP A 233 -12.19 0.25 -1.83
C ASP A 233 -12.15 -1.04 -2.64
N GLY A 234 -13.09 -1.92 -2.38
CA GLY A 234 -13.26 -3.19 -3.09
C GLY A 234 -13.72 -4.31 -2.18
N VAL A 235 -13.55 -5.53 -2.66
CA VAL A 235 -13.92 -6.75 -1.93
C VAL A 235 -12.66 -7.56 -1.63
N LYS A 236 -12.59 -8.09 -0.42
CA LYS A 236 -11.60 -9.07 0.03
C LYS A 236 -12.27 -10.39 0.36
N GLN A 237 -11.74 -11.46 -0.20
CA GLN A 237 -12.15 -12.82 0.13
C GLN A 237 -11.10 -13.44 1.04
N LEU A 238 -11.52 -13.82 2.23
CA LEU A 238 -10.67 -14.40 3.27
C LEU A 238 -11.18 -15.79 3.65
N GLN A 239 -10.28 -16.69 3.94
CA GLN A 239 -10.57 -17.98 4.55
C GLN A 239 -10.14 -17.93 6.02
N HIS A 240 -11.09 -17.61 6.89
CA HIS A 240 -10.82 -17.51 8.32
C HIS A 240 -10.80 -18.90 8.97
N PRO A 241 -9.82 -19.22 9.84
CA PRO A 241 -9.68 -20.55 10.40
C PRO A 241 -10.92 -21.02 11.19
N GLU A 242 -11.60 -20.11 11.88
CA GLU A 242 -12.72 -20.48 12.77
C GLU A 242 -14.10 -20.40 12.09
N VAL A 243 -14.31 -19.39 11.22
CA VAL A 243 -15.64 -19.16 10.61
C VAL A 243 -15.69 -19.47 9.13
N GLY A 244 -14.57 -19.86 8.52
CA GLY A 244 -14.49 -20.22 7.12
C GLY A 244 -14.47 -19.01 6.18
N HIS A 245 -15.06 -19.16 5.00
CA HIS A 245 -15.00 -18.16 3.93
C HIS A 245 -15.75 -16.87 4.31
N LEU A 246 -15.10 -15.73 4.09
CA LEU A 246 -15.64 -14.38 4.30
C LEU A 246 -15.42 -13.55 3.04
N GLU A 247 -16.48 -12.97 2.52
CA GLU A 247 -16.44 -11.93 1.51
C GLU A 247 -16.77 -10.59 2.16
N LEU A 248 -15.78 -9.67 2.19
CA LEU A 248 -15.86 -8.42 2.93
C LEU A 248 -15.57 -7.25 2.00
N ALA A 249 -16.46 -6.28 1.96
CA ALA A 249 -16.17 -4.97 1.41
C ALA A 249 -15.13 -4.28 2.29
N PHE A 250 -14.10 -3.66 1.68
CA PHE A 250 -13.15 -2.85 2.40
C PHE A 250 -13.14 -1.41 1.91
N GLN A 251 -12.87 -0.51 2.84
CA GLN A 251 -12.60 0.89 2.56
C GLN A 251 -11.30 1.31 3.24
N SER A 252 -10.49 2.08 2.53
CA SER A 252 -9.24 2.67 3.03
C SER A 252 -9.42 4.19 3.06
N LEU A 253 -9.35 4.77 4.24
CA LEU A 253 -9.51 6.20 4.47
C LEU A 253 -8.21 6.78 5.00
N ASN A 254 -7.74 7.86 4.38
CA ASN A 254 -6.54 8.56 4.85
C ASN A 254 -6.78 9.18 6.22
N LEU A 255 -5.99 8.79 7.21
CA LEU A 255 -6.04 9.29 8.56
C LEU A 255 -4.93 10.32 8.79
N HIS A 256 -5.32 11.59 8.94
CA HIS A 256 -4.37 12.66 9.22
C HIS A 256 -4.07 12.69 10.72
N LEU A 257 -2.90 12.20 11.09
CA LEU A 257 -2.33 12.35 12.43
C LEU A 257 -1.48 13.63 12.49
N SER A 258 -1.10 14.04 13.70
CA SER A 258 -0.38 15.31 13.96
C SER A 258 1.00 15.39 13.32
N ASP A 259 1.54 14.30 12.84
CA ASP A 259 2.74 14.24 12.02
C ASP A 259 2.38 14.06 10.54
N ARG A 260 3.34 14.31 9.67
CA ARG A 260 3.15 14.14 8.22
C ARG A 260 3.15 12.67 7.77
N ALA A 261 3.14 11.70 8.69
CA ALA A 261 3.06 10.30 8.35
C ALA A 261 1.66 9.95 7.86
N VAL A 262 1.59 9.27 6.73
CA VAL A 262 0.32 8.76 6.23
C VAL A 262 -0.03 7.50 6.99
N HIS A 263 -1.23 7.52 7.52
CA HIS A 263 -1.87 6.36 8.11
C HIS A 263 -3.19 6.15 7.38
N ASP A 264 -3.54 4.91 7.18
CA ASP A 264 -4.83 4.54 6.60
C ASP A 264 -5.66 3.84 7.66
N LEU A 265 -6.89 4.31 7.82
CA LEU A 265 -7.94 3.58 8.50
C LEU A 265 -8.57 2.60 7.53
N ILE A 266 -8.41 1.31 7.78
CA ILE A 266 -8.99 0.23 6.99
C ILE A 266 -10.21 -0.29 7.71
N ILE A 267 -11.34 -0.37 7.00
CA ILE A 267 -12.60 -0.87 7.53
C ILE A 267 -13.05 -2.03 6.66
N TYR A 268 -13.36 -3.17 7.27
CA TYR A 268 -14.01 -4.30 6.62
C TYR A 268 -15.45 -4.43 7.11
N THR A 269 -16.37 -4.56 6.14
CA THR A 269 -17.80 -4.79 6.39
C THR A 269 -18.29 -5.94 5.52
N ALA A 270 -19.27 -6.68 6.00
CA ALA A 270 -19.97 -7.66 5.18
C ALA A 270 -21.23 -7.03 4.57
N GLU A 271 -21.60 -7.47 3.38
CA GLU A 271 -22.89 -7.08 2.78
C GLU A 271 -24.05 -7.60 3.63
N PRO A 272 -25.03 -6.75 3.98
CA PRO A 272 -26.16 -7.14 4.80
C PRO A 272 -26.96 -8.31 4.20
N GLY A 273 -27.39 -9.24 5.04
CA GLY A 273 -28.17 -10.42 4.67
C GLY A 273 -27.36 -11.58 4.08
N THR A 274 -26.01 -11.48 4.10
CA THR A 274 -25.15 -12.54 3.58
C THR A 274 -24.60 -13.46 4.68
N ALA A 275 -24.17 -14.66 4.30
CA ALA A 275 -23.49 -15.57 5.22
C ALA A 275 -22.19 -14.96 5.79
N SER A 276 -21.54 -14.06 5.08
CA SER A 276 -20.35 -13.32 5.55
C SER A 276 -20.71 -12.35 6.68
N GLU A 277 -21.89 -11.73 6.63
CA GLU A 277 -22.38 -10.89 7.74
C GLU A 277 -22.58 -11.70 9.01
N ASP A 278 -23.22 -12.87 8.91
CA ASP A 278 -23.46 -13.74 10.07
C ASP A 278 -22.12 -14.23 10.68
N ARG A 279 -21.18 -14.62 9.86
CA ARG A 279 -19.83 -15.02 10.29
C ARG A 279 -19.07 -13.88 10.94
N LEU A 280 -19.17 -12.67 10.39
CA LEU A 280 -18.52 -11.48 10.97
C LEU A 280 -19.14 -11.12 12.33
N LYS A 281 -20.48 -11.28 12.50
CA LYS A 281 -21.17 -11.13 13.79
C LYS A 281 -20.69 -12.17 14.83
N LEU A 282 -20.48 -13.42 14.42
CA LEU A 282 -19.90 -14.45 15.30
C LEU A 282 -18.50 -14.04 15.80
N LEU A 283 -17.65 -13.57 14.91
CA LEU A 283 -16.34 -13.04 15.30
C LEU A 283 -16.44 -11.83 16.23
N ALA A 284 -17.42 -10.94 16.02
CA ALA A 284 -17.65 -9.79 16.90
C ALA A 284 -18.08 -10.21 18.32
N ILE A 285 -18.95 -11.21 18.45
CA ILE A 285 -19.35 -11.79 19.75
C ILE A 285 -18.14 -12.41 20.45
N TRP A 286 -17.34 -13.16 19.72
CA TRP A 286 -16.13 -13.78 20.27
C TRP A 286 -15.12 -12.71 20.73
N ALA A 287 -14.85 -11.70 19.91
CA ALA A 287 -13.98 -10.56 20.26
C ALA A 287 -14.45 -9.85 21.55
N ALA A 288 -15.76 -9.59 21.67
CA ALA A 288 -16.35 -8.96 22.87
C ALA A 288 -16.18 -9.81 24.12
N THR A 289 -16.30 -11.13 23.98
CA THR A 289 -16.13 -12.08 25.10
C THR A 289 -14.68 -12.11 25.59
N GLN A 290 -13.71 -12.16 24.67
CA GLN A 290 -12.28 -12.13 25.00
C GLN A 290 -11.88 -10.80 25.66
N SER A 291 -12.39 -9.68 25.15
CA SER A 291 -12.10 -8.35 25.72
C SER A 291 -12.60 -8.21 27.16
N ARG A 292 -13.76 -8.81 27.48
CA ARG A 292 -14.29 -8.84 28.85
C ARG A 292 -13.44 -9.72 29.79
N ALA A 293 -13.00 -10.87 29.32
CA ALA A 293 -12.14 -11.78 30.08
C ALA A 293 -10.76 -11.18 30.41
N ALA A 294 -10.23 -10.31 29.50
CA ALA A 294 -8.95 -9.63 29.67
C ALA A 294 -9.01 -8.40 30.63
N GLN A 295 -10.20 -7.90 30.97
CA GLN A 295 -10.34 -6.78 31.92
C GLN A 295 -10.24 -7.30 33.35
N PRO A 296 -9.26 -6.84 34.16
CA PRO A 296 -9.20 -7.21 35.59
C PRO A 296 -10.47 -6.73 36.31
N ILE A 297 -11.06 -7.60 37.10
CA ILE A 297 -12.23 -7.29 37.93
C ILE A 297 -11.88 -6.07 38.80
N ARG A 298 -12.43 -4.91 38.47
CA ARG A 298 -12.35 -3.73 39.34
C ARG A 298 -13.18 -4.05 40.59
N HIS A 299 -12.50 -4.46 41.66
CA HIS A 299 -13.13 -4.51 42.97
C HIS A 299 -13.59 -3.09 43.31
N SER A 300 -14.90 -2.87 43.34
CA SER A 300 -15.47 -1.68 43.95
C SER A 300 -15.05 -1.64 45.42
N PRO A 301 -14.51 -0.52 45.93
CA PRO A 301 -14.26 -0.42 47.35
C PRO A 301 -15.61 -0.53 48.07
N GLN A 302 -15.72 -1.51 49.01
CA GLN A 302 -16.85 -1.58 49.91
C GLN A 302 -16.90 -0.28 50.72
N PRO A 303 -18.08 0.35 50.88
CA PRO A 303 -18.22 1.42 51.85
C PRO A 303 -17.99 0.83 53.26
N GLY A 304 -16.95 1.31 53.92
CA GLY A 304 -16.66 0.97 55.29
C GLY A 304 -17.79 1.43 56.23
N PRO A 305 -17.88 0.79 57.41
CA PRO A 305 -18.97 1.02 58.36
C PRO A 305 -18.98 2.42 58.94
#